data_824ab90bf370f7ad2a01626890cc5953
#
_entry.id   824ab90bf370f7ad2a01626890cc5953
#
_cell.length_a   1.000
_cell.length_b   1.000
_cell.length_c   1.000
_cell.angle_alpha   90.00
_cell.angle_beta   90.00
_cell.angle_gamma   90.00
#
_symmetry.space_group_name_H-M   'P 1'
#
loop_
_entity.id
_entity.type
_entity.pdbx_description
1 polymer ?
#
loop_
_entity_poly.entity_id
_entity_poly.type
_entity_poly.pdbx_seq_one_letter_code
_entity_poly.pdbx_strand_id
1 'polypeptide(L)'
;MTSWASENVTTKTATELAGDIKAGRFTAERAVRAMLTRINELDRSGPQLQSIITTNGQAMTVARAIDEAMQADPNLGGLLQGVPVLVKDNIETREMPTTAGSLALVDNNTGRDATIVARLRSAGALILGKTNLSEWANYRSQNGVAGWSGVGGLTRNPFDLNRSAGGSSSGSAVAVAAGFAPVALGTETSGSIVSPAAAMGLVGFKPTVG
;
A
#
# COMPACT_ATOMS: atom_id res chain seq x y z
N MET A 1 -26.09 19.49 -7.80
CA MET A 1 -24.84 18.98 -8.39
C MET A 1 -23.72 19.35 -7.45
N THR A 2 -23.41 18.49 -6.49
CA THR A 2 -22.31 18.70 -5.53
C THR A 2 -21.00 18.43 -6.26
N SER A 3 -20.13 19.42 -6.28
CA SER A 3 -18.85 19.36 -6.97
C SER A 3 -17.95 18.27 -6.38
N TRP A 4 -17.81 17.19 -7.07
CA TRP A 4 -16.89 16.08 -6.76
C TRP A 4 -15.40 16.46 -6.88
N ALA A 5 -15.14 17.73 -7.20
CA ALA A 5 -13.83 18.21 -7.64
C ALA A 5 -12.92 18.77 -6.54
N SER A 6 -13.34 18.89 -5.27
CA SER A 6 -12.61 19.77 -4.36
C SER A 6 -11.79 19.09 -3.24
N GLU A 7 -11.87 17.76 -3.06
CA GLU A 7 -10.99 17.10 -2.09
C GLU A 7 -10.39 15.82 -2.67
N ASN A 8 -9.24 15.99 -3.31
CA ASN A 8 -8.49 14.86 -3.86
C ASN A 8 -7.86 14.04 -2.72
N VAL A 9 -8.57 13.00 -2.26
CA VAL A 9 -8.12 12.09 -1.19
C VAL A 9 -6.76 11.45 -1.50
N THR A 10 -6.41 11.33 -2.77
CA THR A 10 -5.17 10.66 -3.22
C THR A 10 -3.91 11.50 -3.01
N THR A 11 -4.06 12.77 -2.60
CA THR A 11 -2.96 13.68 -2.27
C THR A 11 -2.85 13.99 -0.78
N LYS A 12 -3.80 13.50 0.04
CA LYS A 12 -3.76 13.70 1.49
C LYS A 12 -2.68 12.85 2.14
N THR A 13 -2.01 13.40 3.12
CA THR A 13 -1.15 12.63 4.03
C THR A 13 -1.98 11.71 4.92
N ALA A 14 -1.35 10.71 5.53
CA ALA A 14 -2.03 9.81 6.47
C ALA A 14 -2.64 10.58 7.65
N THR A 15 -1.94 11.59 8.18
CA THR A 15 -2.40 12.41 9.29
C THR A 15 -3.61 13.27 8.90
N GLU A 16 -3.59 13.89 7.73
CA GLU A 16 -4.72 14.68 7.22
C GLU A 16 -5.94 13.79 7.01
N LEU A 17 -5.76 12.62 6.38
CA LEU A 17 -6.85 11.69 6.12
C LEU A 17 -7.46 11.15 7.43
N ALA A 18 -6.63 10.73 8.39
CA ALA A 18 -7.09 10.28 9.71
C ALA A 18 -7.87 11.39 10.44
N GLY A 19 -7.35 12.63 10.39
CA GLY A 19 -8.00 13.81 10.98
C GLY A 19 -9.34 14.13 10.31
N ASP A 20 -9.44 13.99 9.00
CA ASP A 20 -10.68 14.21 8.25
C ASP A 20 -11.73 13.13 8.53
N ILE A 21 -11.32 11.87 8.64
CA ILE A 21 -12.20 10.76 9.01
C ILE A 21 -12.71 10.97 10.44
N LYS A 22 -11.82 11.26 11.37
CA LYS A 22 -12.20 11.52 12.77
C LYS A 22 -13.13 12.71 12.92
N ALA A 23 -12.97 13.75 12.11
CA ALA A 23 -13.84 14.93 12.12
C ALA A 23 -15.14 14.76 11.32
N GLY A 24 -15.40 13.58 10.72
CA GLY A 24 -16.56 13.31 9.88
C GLY A 24 -16.58 14.05 8.53
N ARG A 25 -15.48 14.70 8.15
CA ARG A 25 -15.36 15.37 6.86
C ARG A 25 -15.15 14.40 5.70
N PHE A 26 -14.65 13.21 6.01
CA PHE A 26 -14.42 12.13 5.08
C PHE A 26 -14.79 10.79 5.70
N THR A 27 -15.05 9.76 4.89
CA THR A 27 -15.29 8.40 5.36
C THR A 27 -14.17 7.46 4.90
N ALA A 28 -13.89 6.43 5.69
CA ALA A 28 -12.95 5.38 5.31
C ALA A 28 -13.41 4.67 4.01
N GLU A 29 -14.73 4.43 3.87
CA GLU A 29 -15.30 3.86 2.64
C GLU A 29 -15.00 4.71 1.41
N ARG A 30 -15.16 6.04 1.50
CA ARG A 30 -14.88 6.95 0.39
C ARG A 30 -13.40 6.94 0.04
N ALA A 31 -12.50 6.91 1.04
CA ALA A 31 -11.05 6.84 0.82
C ALA A 31 -10.66 5.55 0.09
N VAL A 32 -11.11 4.41 0.61
CA VAL A 32 -10.83 3.09 0.01
C VAL A 32 -11.37 3.00 -1.42
N ARG A 33 -12.60 3.45 -1.66
CA ARG A 33 -13.22 3.45 -2.99
C ARG A 33 -12.39 4.27 -3.99
N ALA A 34 -11.98 5.48 -3.62
CA ALA A 34 -11.19 6.35 -4.49
C ALA A 34 -9.82 5.72 -4.83
N MET A 35 -9.15 5.14 -3.84
CA MET A 35 -7.86 4.48 -4.04
C MET A 35 -7.98 3.22 -4.90
N LEU A 36 -8.99 2.37 -4.68
CA LEU A 36 -9.24 1.19 -5.52
C LEU A 36 -9.57 1.59 -6.96
N THR A 37 -10.36 2.65 -7.18
CA THR A 37 -10.63 3.18 -8.52
C THR A 37 -9.32 3.60 -9.20
N ARG A 38 -8.48 4.35 -8.51
CA ARG A 38 -7.21 4.82 -9.04
C ARG A 38 -6.22 3.67 -9.32
N ILE A 39 -6.20 2.63 -8.47
CA ILE A 39 -5.44 1.39 -8.73
C ILE A 39 -5.92 0.75 -10.04
N ASN A 40 -7.24 0.64 -10.24
CA ASN A 40 -7.78 0.07 -11.47
C ASN A 40 -7.40 0.88 -12.71
N GLU A 41 -7.43 2.22 -12.63
CA GLU A 41 -7.14 3.12 -13.75
C GLU A 41 -5.66 3.18 -14.13
N LEU A 42 -4.75 3.14 -13.16
CA LEU A 42 -3.32 3.40 -13.40
C LEU A 42 -2.44 2.16 -13.23
N ASP A 43 -2.83 1.22 -12.35
CA ASP A 43 -2.03 0.04 -12.06
C ASP A 43 -2.42 -1.16 -12.93
N ARG A 44 -3.73 -1.36 -13.13
CA ARG A 44 -4.29 -2.48 -13.93
C ARG A 44 -4.55 -2.12 -15.38
N SER A 45 -4.97 -0.89 -15.62
CA SER A 45 -5.26 -0.32 -16.94
C SER A 45 -4.29 0.83 -17.25
N GLY A 46 -4.56 1.63 -18.26
CA GLY A 46 -3.77 2.80 -18.61
C GLY A 46 -2.27 2.51 -18.69
N PRO A 47 -1.42 3.18 -17.87
CA PRO A 47 0.03 2.97 -17.89
C PRO A 47 0.47 1.60 -17.37
N GLN A 48 -0.40 0.85 -16.72
CA GLN A 48 -0.13 -0.47 -16.17
C GLN A 48 1.12 -0.48 -15.27
N LEU A 49 1.05 0.27 -14.17
CA LEU A 49 2.21 0.45 -13.27
C LEU A 49 2.66 -0.84 -12.59
N GLN A 50 1.78 -1.83 -12.46
CA GLN A 50 2.07 -3.16 -11.89
C GLN A 50 2.73 -3.08 -10.50
N SER A 51 2.28 -2.14 -9.71
CA SER A 51 2.79 -1.89 -8.35
C SER A 51 2.03 -2.70 -7.28
N ILE A 52 0.84 -3.21 -7.61
CA ILE A 52 -0.05 -3.96 -6.72
C ILE A 52 -0.16 -5.41 -7.20
N ILE A 53 0.21 -6.36 -6.34
CA ILE A 53 -0.03 -7.80 -6.59
C ILE A 53 -1.48 -8.14 -6.32
N THR A 54 -1.97 -7.81 -5.12
CA THR A 54 -3.34 -8.18 -4.67
C THR A 54 -3.94 -7.04 -3.88
N THR A 55 -5.22 -6.74 -4.14
CA THR A 55 -6.04 -5.87 -3.29
C THR A 55 -6.81 -6.71 -2.28
N ASN A 56 -7.02 -6.18 -1.08
CA ASN A 56 -7.80 -6.84 -0.04
C ASN A 56 -9.29 -6.85 -0.42
N GLY A 57 -9.84 -8.02 -0.72
CA GLY A 57 -11.26 -8.16 -1.09
C GLY A 57 -12.24 -7.73 0.00
N GLN A 58 -11.77 -7.65 1.26
CA GLN A 58 -12.58 -7.19 2.40
C GLN A 58 -12.42 -5.69 2.69
N ALA A 59 -11.58 -4.96 1.95
CA ALA A 59 -11.26 -3.56 2.26
C ALA A 59 -12.50 -2.68 2.39
N MET A 60 -13.47 -2.82 1.48
CA MET A 60 -14.71 -2.03 1.51
C MET A 60 -15.59 -2.39 2.71
N THR A 61 -15.68 -3.67 3.08
CA THR A 61 -16.45 -4.13 4.25
C THR A 61 -15.82 -3.61 5.55
N VAL A 62 -14.50 -3.69 5.67
CA VAL A 62 -13.76 -3.15 6.83
C VAL A 62 -13.91 -1.63 6.91
N ALA A 63 -13.85 -0.93 5.78
CA ALA A 63 -14.03 0.52 5.74
C ALA A 63 -15.39 0.95 6.27
N ARG A 64 -16.47 0.30 5.84
CA ARG A 64 -17.84 0.55 6.34
C ARG A 64 -17.96 0.30 7.83
N ALA A 65 -17.42 -0.83 8.31
CA ALA A 65 -17.43 -1.15 9.74
C ALA A 65 -16.68 -0.10 10.57
N ILE A 66 -15.59 0.47 10.05
CA ILE A 66 -14.89 1.59 10.68
C ILE A 66 -15.79 2.83 10.72
N ASP A 67 -16.44 3.19 9.62
CA ASP A 67 -17.32 4.34 9.54
C ASP A 67 -18.52 4.22 10.51
N GLU A 68 -19.14 3.04 10.56
CA GLU A 68 -20.24 2.73 11.50
C GLU A 68 -19.78 2.84 12.97
N ALA A 69 -18.61 2.29 13.30
CA ALA A 69 -18.05 2.37 14.65
C ALA A 69 -17.75 3.83 15.05
N MET A 70 -17.23 4.63 14.13
CA MET A 70 -16.95 6.06 14.36
C MET A 70 -18.23 6.89 14.50
N GLN A 71 -19.32 6.51 13.84
CA GLN A 71 -20.63 7.15 14.03
C GLN A 71 -21.21 6.83 15.41
N ALA A 72 -20.99 5.61 15.91
CA ALA A 72 -21.45 5.19 17.24
C ALA A 72 -20.62 5.83 18.36
N ASP A 73 -19.31 5.96 18.19
CA ASP A 73 -18.41 6.63 19.13
C ASP A 73 -17.34 7.44 18.38
N PRO A 74 -17.52 8.77 18.24
CA PRO A 74 -16.54 9.63 17.57
C PRO A 74 -15.16 9.70 18.23
N ASN A 75 -15.04 9.24 19.48
CA ASN A 75 -13.76 9.18 20.19
C ASN A 75 -13.05 7.84 19.98
N LEU A 76 -13.73 6.89 19.34
CA LEU A 76 -13.12 5.61 19.00
C LEU A 76 -11.98 5.82 18.00
N GLY A 77 -10.92 5.08 18.18
CA GLY A 77 -9.88 4.89 17.15
C GLY A 77 -8.50 5.40 17.53
N GLY A 78 -7.54 4.87 16.76
CA GLY A 78 -6.11 5.17 16.88
C GLY A 78 -5.67 6.31 15.97
N LEU A 79 -4.36 6.51 15.93
CA LEU A 79 -3.71 7.56 15.13
C LEU A 79 -3.92 7.41 13.61
N LEU A 80 -4.21 6.19 13.14
CA LEU A 80 -4.40 5.86 11.72
C LEU A 80 -5.83 5.43 11.41
N GLN A 81 -6.80 5.89 12.19
CA GLN A 81 -8.19 5.45 12.05
C GLN A 81 -8.73 5.61 10.64
N GLY A 82 -9.07 4.48 10.02
CA GLY A 82 -9.62 4.41 8.67
C GLY A 82 -8.62 4.69 7.54
N VAL A 83 -7.35 4.92 7.84
CA VAL A 83 -6.31 5.19 6.84
C VAL A 83 -5.96 3.91 6.08
N PRO A 84 -6.11 3.87 4.74
CA PRO A 84 -5.67 2.75 3.94
C PRO A 84 -4.13 2.69 3.86
N VAL A 85 -3.58 1.49 4.09
CA VAL A 85 -2.15 1.20 4.05
C VAL A 85 -1.89 0.04 3.09
N LEU A 86 -0.87 0.15 2.26
CA LEU A 86 -0.38 -0.92 1.41
C LEU A 86 0.85 -1.59 2.03
N VAL A 87 1.03 -2.88 1.77
CA VAL A 87 2.04 -3.70 2.45
C VAL A 87 2.84 -4.49 1.42
N LYS A 88 4.17 -4.37 1.45
CA LYS A 88 5.06 -5.15 0.57
C LYS A 88 4.80 -6.64 0.71
N ASP A 89 4.80 -7.36 -0.40
CA ASP A 89 4.34 -8.75 -0.46
C ASP A 89 5.31 -9.79 0.14
N ASN A 90 6.28 -9.37 0.90
CA ASN A 90 7.07 -10.23 1.78
C ASN A 90 6.76 -10.00 3.28
N ILE A 91 5.71 -9.24 3.59
CA ILE A 91 5.21 -8.99 4.94
C ILE A 91 3.85 -9.70 5.08
N GLU A 92 3.70 -10.54 6.08
CA GLU A 92 2.49 -11.34 6.27
C GLU A 92 1.26 -10.50 6.61
N THR A 93 0.15 -10.84 5.96
CA THR A 93 -1.19 -10.33 6.24
C THR A 93 -2.17 -11.49 6.27
N ARG A 94 -3.08 -11.51 7.22
CA ARG A 94 -3.96 -12.66 7.48
C ARG A 94 -4.99 -12.94 6.37
N GLU A 95 -5.34 -11.94 5.54
CA GLU A 95 -6.38 -12.09 4.52
C GLU A 95 -5.83 -12.39 3.13
N MET A 96 -4.54 -12.23 2.90
CA MET A 96 -3.94 -12.32 1.57
C MET A 96 -2.67 -13.16 1.60
N PRO A 97 -2.37 -13.88 0.51
CA PRO A 97 -1.11 -14.59 0.38
C PRO A 97 0.09 -13.67 0.59
N THR A 98 1.20 -14.23 1.03
CA THR A 98 2.49 -13.57 1.12
C THR A 98 3.48 -14.34 0.25
N THR A 99 3.71 -13.83 -0.96
CA THR A 99 4.39 -14.59 -2.01
C THR A 99 5.87 -14.27 -2.17
N ALA A 100 6.35 -13.17 -1.58
CA ALA A 100 7.67 -12.60 -1.88
C ALA A 100 7.89 -12.41 -3.40
N GLY A 101 6.81 -12.26 -4.18
CA GLY A 101 6.80 -12.15 -5.63
C GLY A 101 7.03 -13.48 -6.38
N SER A 102 7.16 -14.60 -5.68
CA SER A 102 7.48 -15.90 -6.26
C SER A 102 6.24 -16.73 -6.55
N LEU A 103 6.18 -17.31 -7.75
CA LEU A 103 5.14 -18.26 -8.15
C LEU A 103 5.10 -19.51 -7.23
N ALA A 104 6.21 -19.87 -6.60
CA ALA A 104 6.27 -20.99 -5.66
C ALA A 104 5.46 -20.74 -4.37
N LEU A 105 5.08 -19.49 -4.08
CA LEU A 105 4.36 -19.08 -2.86
C LEU A 105 3.01 -18.43 -3.15
N VAL A 106 2.44 -18.58 -4.34
CA VAL A 106 1.16 -17.93 -4.72
C VAL A 106 0.01 -18.28 -3.78
N ASP A 107 0.02 -19.48 -3.21
CA ASP A 107 -1.00 -19.97 -2.28
C ASP A 107 -0.56 -19.92 -0.81
N ASN A 108 0.53 -19.20 -0.50
CA ASN A 108 1.07 -19.11 0.86
C ASN A 108 0.21 -18.19 1.75
N ASN A 109 -0.95 -18.70 2.16
CA ASN A 109 -1.85 -18.07 3.11
C ASN A 109 -1.46 -18.46 4.53
N THR A 110 -0.74 -17.59 5.23
CA THR A 110 -0.29 -17.86 6.61
C THR A 110 -1.41 -17.69 7.66
N GLY A 111 -2.49 -17.00 7.32
CA GLY A 111 -3.61 -16.72 8.21
C GLY A 111 -3.28 -15.80 9.38
N ARG A 112 -2.11 -15.16 9.36
CA ARG A 112 -1.61 -14.30 10.45
C ARG A 112 -1.07 -12.97 9.93
N ASP A 113 -1.03 -11.99 10.80
CA ASP A 113 -0.37 -10.71 10.54
C ASP A 113 1.06 -10.71 11.08
N ALA A 114 1.99 -10.14 10.34
CA ALA A 114 3.28 -9.74 10.89
C ALA A 114 3.07 -8.72 12.02
N THR A 115 3.97 -8.67 13.01
CA THR A 115 3.85 -7.78 14.18
C THR A 115 3.58 -6.32 13.78
N ILE A 116 4.25 -5.83 12.74
CA ILE A 116 4.05 -4.45 12.27
C ILE A 116 2.64 -4.25 11.69
N VAL A 117 2.08 -5.23 10.99
CA VAL A 117 0.72 -5.17 10.44
C VAL A 117 -0.32 -5.19 11.56
N ALA A 118 -0.12 -6.06 12.56
CA ALA A 118 -0.99 -6.11 13.74
C ALA A 118 -0.99 -4.76 14.49
N ARG A 119 0.17 -4.12 14.64
CA ARG A 119 0.29 -2.78 15.25
C ARG A 119 -0.40 -1.69 14.44
N LEU A 120 -0.30 -1.72 13.10
CA LEU A 120 -1.02 -0.79 12.24
C LEU A 120 -2.54 -0.93 12.40
N ARG A 121 -3.05 -2.17 12.42
CA ARG A 121 -4.48 -2.41 12.69
C ARG A 121 -4.91 -1.91 14.07
N SER A 122 -4.09 -2.15 15.09
CA SER A 122 -4.36 -1.64 16.44
C SER A 122 -4.37 -0.10 16.49
N ALA A 123 -3.64 0.56 15.59
CA ALA A 123 -3.69 2.01 15.42
C ALA A 123 -4.87 2.49 14.54
N GLY A 124 -5.73 1.58 14.07
CA GLY A 124 -6.92 1.86 13.27
C GLY A 124 -6.71 1.84 11.76
N ALA A 125 -5.52 1.47 11.27
CA ALA A 125 -5.26 1.40 9.84
C ALA A 125 -6.02 0.25 9.16
N LEU A 126 -6.38 0.47 7.90
CA LEU A 126 -6.98 -0.52 7.02
C LEU A 126 -5.93 -1.04 6.04
N ILE A 127 -5.74 -2.36 5.97
CA ILE A 127 -4.81 -2.95 5.00
C ILE A 127 -5.52 -3.07 3.65
N LEU A 128 -5.05 -2.28 2.67
CA LEU A 128 -5.68 -2.15 1.35
C LEU A 128 -5.23 -3.23 0.37
N GLY A 129 -3.98 -3.72 0.50
CA GLY A 129 -3.45 -4.70 -0.44
C GLY A 129 -1.97 -4.98 -0.25
N LYS A 130 -1.45 -5.85 -1.13
CA LYS A 130 -0.05 -6.29 -1.20
C LYS A 130 0.62 -5.65 -2.40
N THR A 131 1.78 -5.01 -2.18
CA THR A 131 2.55 -4.34 -3.23
C THR A 131 3.60 -5.25 -3.83
N ASN A 132 3.85 -5.05 -5.13
CA ASN A 132 4.90 -5.73 -5.86
C ASN A 132 6.31 -5.39 -5.33
N LEU A 133 7.26 -6.23 -5.65
CA LEU A 133 8.63 -6.13 -5.18
C LEU A 133 9.58 -6.78 -6.19
N SER A 134 10.86 -6.49 -6.08
CA SER A 134 11.86 -7.38 -6.71
C SER A 134 11.73 -8.76 -6.06
N GLU A 135 11.54 -9.80 -6.85
CA GLU A 135 11.34 -11.17 -6.38
C GLU A 135 12.39 -11.58 -5.33
N TRP A 136 11.92 -12.11 -4.18
CA TRP A 136 12.77 -12.45 -3.03
C TRP A 136 13.65 -11.28 -2.53
N ALA A 137 13.15 -10.03 -2.66
CA ALA A 137 13.88 -8.82 -2.32
C ALA A 137 15.24 -8.70 -3.03
N ASN A 138 15.36 -9.24 -4.24
CA ASN A 138 16.58 -9.30 -5.06
C ASN A 138 17.68 -10.22 -4.50
N TYR A 139 17.39 -11.02 -3.49
CA TYR A 139 18.39 -11.87 -2.84
C TYR A 139 18.94 -12.97 -3.77
N ARG A 140 18.07 -13.55 -4.61
CA ARG A 140 18.33 -14.83 -5.29
C ARG A 140 19.13 -14.73 -6.60
N SER A 141 19.36 -13.53 -7.14
CA SER A 141 20.06 -13.34 -8.41
C SER A 141 20.94 -12.10 -8.40
N GLN A 142 22.18 -12.25 -8.87
CA GLN A 142 23.08 -11.12 -9.11
C GLN A 142 22.64 -10.27 -10.32
N ASN A 143 21.86 -10.86 -11.24
CA ASN A 143 21.33 -10.21 -12.44
C ASN A 143 19.81 -9.92 -12.30
N GLY A 144 19.33 -9.78 -11.08
CA GLY A 144 17.92 -9.47 -10.81
C GLY A 144 17.52 -8.10 -11.35
N VAL A 145 16.31 -8.02 -11.92
CA VAL A 145 15.73 -6.76 -12.37
C VAL A 145 14.97 -6.13 -11.20
N ALA A 146 15.39 -4.92 -10.83
CA ALA A 146 14.71 -4.19 -9.75
C ALA A 146 13.23 -3.94 -10.11
N GLY A 147 12.34 -4.31 -9.20
CA GLY A 147 10.89 -4.14 -9.37
C GLY A 147 10.20 -5.26 -10.17
N TRP A 148 10.92 -6.27 -10.61
CA TRP A 148 10.32 -7.42 -11.28
C TRP A 148 10.05 -8.59 -10.32
N SER A 149 8.91 -9.23 -10.48
CA SER A 149 8.59 -10.50 -9.82
C SER A 149 7.80 -11.43 -10.73
N GLY A 150 7.89 -12.73 -10.48
CA GLY A 150 7.13 -13.73 -11.23
C GLY A 150 5.62 -13.59 -11.07
N VAL A 151 5.16 -13.12 -9.90
CA VAL A 151 3.73 -12.93 -9.62
C VAL A 151 3.21 -11.59 -10.13
N GLY A 152 3.97 -10.50 -9.94
CA GLY A 152 3.50 -9.14 -10.19
C GLY A 152 4.01 -8.51 -11.50
N GLY A 153 4.92 -9.16 -12.23
CA GLY A 153 5.58 -8.56 -13.39
C GLY A 153 6.54 -7.43 -13.01
N LEU A 154 6.78 -6.52 -13.94
CA LEU A 154 7.70 -5.37 -13.74
C LEU A 154 6.95 -4.13 -13.27
N THR A 155 7.21 -3.69 -12.06
CA THR A 155 6.74 -2.40 -11.55
C THR A 155 7.37 -1.25 -12.34
N ARG A 156 6.52 -0.36 -12.87
CA ARG A 156 6.92 0.77 -13.70
C ARG A 156 6.97 2.06 -12.91
N ASN A 157 7.89 2.93 -13.29
CA ASN A 157 7.99 4.27 -12.72
C ASN A 157 6.87 5.16 -13.27
N PRO A 158 6.00 5.77 -12.42
CA PRO A 158 4.86 6.55 -12.88
C PRO A 158 5.24 7.88 -13.52
N PHE A 159 6.45 8.38 -13.29
CA PHE A 159 6.94 9.65 -13.86
C PHE A 159 7.61 9.46 -15.22
N ASP A 160 8.20 8.27 -15.47
CA ASP A 160 8.79 7.90 -16.74
C ASP A 160 8.80 6.36 -16.86
N LEU A 161 7.93 5.83 -17.69
CA LEU A 161 7.74 4.37 -17.85
C LEU A 161 8.99 3.63 -18.34
N ASN A 162 9.97 4.35 -18.88
CA ASN A 162 11.25 3.78 -19.35
C ASN A 162 12.33 3.77 -18.25
N ARG A 163 12.07 4.38 -17.10
CA ARG A 163 12.99 4.38 -15.96
C ARG A 163 12.64 3.29 -14.95
N SER A 164 13.67 2.81 -14.27
CA SER A 164 13.48 1.88 -13.16
C SER A 164 12.70 2.55 -12.02
N ALA A 165 11.83 1.79 -11.38
CA ALA A 165 11.17 2.19 -10.14
C ALA A 165 12.08 2.02 -8.89
N GLY A 166 13.31 1.51 -9.07
CA GLY A 166 14.15 1.10 -7.95
C GLY A 166 13.63 -0.20 -7.31
N GLY A 167 14.18 -0.55 -6.18
CA GLY A 167 13.77 -1.76 -5.44
C GLY A 167 14.59 -1.98 -4.18
N SER A 168 14.22 -3.02 -3.44
CA SER A 168 13.23 -4.07 -3.76
C SER A 168 11.78 -3.72 -3.40
N SER A 169 11.48 -2.66 -2.64
CA SER A 169 10.12 -2.22 -2.31
C SER A 169 9.51 -1.32 -3.39
N SER A 170 9.66 -1.73 -4.66
CA SER A 170 9.28 -0.95 -5.85
C SER A 170 7.81 -0.60 -5.87
N GLY A 171 6.95 -1.61 -5.68
CA GLY A 171 5.50 -1.42 -5.68
C GLY A 171 5.03 -0.53 -4.54
N SER A 172 5.65 -0.61 -3.35
CA SER A 172 5.31 0.26 -2.21
C SER A 172 5.59 1.73 -2.54
N ALA A 173 6.75 2.04 -3.12
CA ALA A 173 7.11 3.40 -3.50
C ALA A 173 6.22 3.92 -4.65
N VAL A 174 6.05 3.13 -5.71
CA VAL A 174 5.19 3.50 -6.85
C VAL A 174 3.75 3.73 -6.41
N ALA A 175 3.21 2.87 -5.54
CA ALA A 175 1.85 2.99 -5.05
C ALA A 175 1.61 4.30 -4.29
N VAL A 176 2.55 4.73 -3.46
CA VAL A 176 2.45 6.03 -2.76
C VAL A 176 2.60 7.18 -3.74
N ALA A 177 3.59 7.14 -4.65
CA ALA A 177 3.78 8.18 -5.66
C ALA A 177 2.59 8.34 -6.60
N ALA A 178 1.92 7.22 -6.93
CA ALA A 178 0.71 7.22 -7.75
C ALA A 178 -0.58 7.56 -6.96
N GLY A 179 -0.51 7.77 -5.64
CA GLY A 179 -1.66 8.10 -4.80
C GLY A 179 -2.62 6.94 -4.57
N PHE A 180 -2.12 5.69 -4.54
CA PHE A 180 -2.92 4.50 -4.22
C PHE A 180 -3.10 4.28 -2.72
N ALA A 181 -2.26 4.89 -1.92
CA ALA A 181 -2.37 5.01 -0.48
C ALA A 181 -1.45 6.14 0.01
N PRO A 182 -1.74 6.78 1.16
CA PRO A 182 -0.88 7.84 1.69
C PRO A 182 0.45 7.32 2.24
N VAL A 183 0.49 6.03 2.60
CA VAL A 183 1.68 5.34 3.12
C VAL A 183 1.69 3.89 2.69
N ALA A 184 2.88 3.31 2.58
CA ALA A 184 3.07 1.89 2.34
C ALA A 184 4.23 1.34 3.17
N LEU A 185 4.14 0.07 3.54
CA LEU A 185 5.24 -0.66 4.17
C LEU A 185 6.17 -1.25 3.11
N GLY A 186 7.46 -1.08 3.34
CA GLY A 186 8.53 -1.77 2.64
C GLY A 186 9.37 -2.62 3.59
N THR A 187 10.38 -3.31 3.06
CA THR A 187 11.43 -3.97 3.82
C THR A 187 12.79 -3.59 3.26
N GLU A 188 13.78 -3.47 4.13
CA GLU A 188 15.12 -3.12 3.69
C GLU A 188 16.20 -3.89 4.47
N THR A 189 17.11 -4.49 3.72
CA THR A 189 18.40 -4.94 4.22
C THR A 189 19.49 -3.95 3.80
N SER A 190 19.46 -3.53 2.52
CA SER A 190 20.46 -2.61 1.94
C SER A 190 19.78 -1.79 0.82
N GLY A 191 19.25 -0.61 1.17
CA GLY A 191 18.66 0.33 0.21
C GLY A 191 17.23 0.03 -0.24
N SER A 192 16.62 -1.08 0.14
CA SER A 192 15.34 -1.55 -0.45
C SER A 192 14.09 -0.75 -0.04
N ILE A 193 14.19 0.23 0.83
CA ILE A 193 13.18 1.27 1.12
C ILE A 193 13.65 2.60 0.55
N VAL A 194 14.86 3.02 0.94
CA VAL A 194 15.33 4.38 0.64
C VAL A 194 15.61 4.59 -0.85
N SER A 195 16.08 3.55 -1.56
CA SER A 195 16.35 3.64 -3.00
C SER A 195 15.08 3.83 -3.84
N PRO A 196 14.04 2.97 -3.75
CA PRO A 196 12.81 3.21 -4.49
C PRO A 196 12.06 4.47 -4.02
N ALA A 197 12.12 4.84 -2.74
CA ALA A 197 11.56 6.10 -2.27
C ALA A 197 12.23 7.31 -2.93
N ALA A 198 13.58 7.33 -3.00
CA ALA A 198 14.32 8.39 -3.68
C ALA A 198 13.97 8.46 -5.18
N ALA A 199 13.86 7.30 -5.86
CA ALA A 199 13.47 7.24 -7.27
C ALA A 199 12.06 7.80 -7.53
N MET A 200 11.19 7.75 -6.53
CA MET A 200 9.80 8.23 -6.58
C MET A 200 9.61 9.63 -5.96
N GLY A 201 10.68 10.30 -5.52
CA GLY A 201 10.58 11.60 -4.85
C GLY A 201 9.85 11.56 -3.51
N LEU A 202 9.92 10.43 -2.80
CA LEU A 202 9.25 10.19 -1.53
C LEU A 202 10.22 10.19 -0.35
N VAL A 203 9.68 10.33 0.85
CA VAL A 203 10.42 10.06 2.09
C VAL A 203 10.44 8.56 2.35
N GLY A 204 11.64 7.97 2.26
CA GLY A 204 11.90 6.59 2.70
C GLY A 204 12.46 6.58 4.11
N PHE A 205 11.77 5.94 5.05
CA PHE A 205 12.19 5.84 6.43
C PHE A 205 12.47 4.38 6.82
N LYS A 206 13.71 4.09 7.19
CA LYS A 206 14.13 2.82 7.76
C LYS A 206 14.66 3.07 9.16
N PRO A 207 13.94 2.67 10.21
CA PRO A 207 14.40 2.82 11.59
C PRO A 207 15.57 1.90 11.90
N THR A 208 16.20 2.11 13.05
CA THR A 208 17.16 1.20 13.62
C THR A 208 16.53 -0.18 13.87
N VAL A 209 17.30 -1.25 13.70
CA VAL A 209 16.87 -2.61 14.03
C VAL A 209 16.84 -2.76 15.57
N GLY A 210 15.75 -3.34 16.09
CA GLY A 210 15.56 -3.60 17.53
C GLY A 210 14.16 -3.35 18.00
#